data_6994ea1ebdf329bee95cfa54f5dee19e
#
_entry.id   6994ea1ebdf329bee95cfa54f5dee19e
#
_cell.length_a   1.000
_cell.length_b   1.000
_cell.length_c   1.000
_cell.angle_alpha   90.00
_cell.angle_beta   90.00
_cell.angle_gamma   90.00
#
_symmetry.space_group_name_H-M   'P 1'
#
loop_
_entity.id
_entity.type
_entity.pdbx_description
1 polymer ?
#
loop_
_entity_poly.entity_id
_entity_poly.type
_entity_poly.pdbx_seq_one_letter_code
_entity_poly.pdbx_strand_id
1 'polypeptide(L)'
;LQGPALLSDTIELLFCVAREGTNMATAWGDESVRKTGVPSPMYLMGACVCDDTETETRQRLALLKPKGARKLHWRDMRPSLRGKVVDAMAAMDIDHVIVAAVPMSQWNTAERARRKCLERLLPLLETEYNVDTLVLERREISQDRNDIRFIDGLRSRRFIGPIRVELCAGETDAR
;
A
#
# COMPACT_ATOMS: atom_id res chain seq x y z
N LEU A 1 3.57 -33.79 -26.15
CA LEU A 1 2.55 -32.90 -25.60
C LEU A 1 3.08 -32.34 -24.27
N GLN A 2 3.81 -31.21 -24.35
CA GLN A 2 4.23 -30.44 -23.18
C GLN A 2 2.98 -29.68 -22.69
N GLY A 3 2.55 -29.97 -21.46
CA GLY A 3 1.51 -29.23 -20.77
C GLY A 3 1.95 -27.78 -20.53
N PRO A 4 1.02 -26.84 -20.43
CA PRO A 4 1.36 -25.45 -20.18
C PRO A 4 2.11 -25.36 -18.86
N ALA A 5 3.31 -24.78 -18.90
CA ALA A 5 4.04 -24.40 -17.70
C ALA A 5 3.11 -23.50 -16.86
N LEU A 6 2.81 -23.96 -15.64
CA LEU A 6 2.13 -23.14 -14.64
C LEU A 6 3.02 -21.91 -14.42
N LEU A 7 2.65 -20.76 -15.00
CA LEU A 7 3.20 -19.46 -14.65
C LEU A 7 2.97 -19.31 -13.14
N SER A 8 4.02 -19.47 -12.36
CA SER A 8 3.94 -19.23 -10.93
C SER A 8 3.55 -17.77 -10.75
N ASP A 9 2.44 -17.53 -10.07
CA ASP A 9 2.02 -16.19 -9.67
C ASP A 9 3.15 -15.59 -8.81
N THR A 10 3.94 -14.70 -9.40
CA THR A 10 5.08 -14.09 -8.72
C THR A 10 4.62 -12.89 -7.93
N ILE A 11 4.94 -12.85 -6.66
CA ILE A 11 4.83 -11.66 -5.82
C ILE A 11 6.26 -11.10 -5.72
N GLU A 12 6.46 -9.90 -6.23
CA GLU A 12 7.74 -9.20 -6.16
C GLU A 12 7.70 -8.13 -5.08
N LEU A 13 8.72 -8.14 -4.23
CA LEU A 13 8.97 -7.09 -3.25
C LEU A 13 9.88 -6.05 -3.91
N LEU A 14 9.37 -4.85 -4.13
CA LEU A 14 10.06 -3.85 -4.96
C LEU A 14 10.95 -2.89 -4.18
N PHE A 15 10.86 -2.77 -2.87
CA PHE A 15 11.80 -2.01 -2.03
C PHE A 15 11.62 -2.38 -0.55
N CYS A 16 12.71 -2.55 0.15
CA CYS A 16 12.73 -2.71 1.59
C CYS A 16 14.05 -2.14 2.14
N VAL A 17 13.96 -1.07 2.92
CA VAL A 17 15.04 -0.62 3.79
C VAL A 17 14.44 -0.66 5.20
N ALA A 18 14.78 -1.69 5.97
CA ALA A 18 14.33 -1.81 7.35
C ALA A 18 15.09 -0.82 8.24
N ARG A 19 14.39 -0.20 9.18
CA ARG A 19 14.94 0.62 10.25
C ARG A 19 14.83 -0.08 11.58
N GLU A 20 15.82 0.06 12.42
CA GLU A 20 15.75 -0.30 13.83
C GLU A 20 15.01 0.82 14.59
N GLY A 21 13.70 0.70 14.72
CA GLY A 21 12.86 1.60 15.49
C GLY A 21 12.22 0.88 16.67
N THR A 22 12.18 1.53 17.84
CA THR A 22 11.55 1.01 19.06
C THR A 22 10.10 1.45 19.23
N ASN A 23 9.63 2.42 18.44
CA ASN A 23 8.26 2.94 18.51
C ASN A 23 7.34 2.19 17.57
N MET A 24 6.08 2.01 17.99
CA MET A 24 5.03 1.45 17.14
C MET A 24 4.67 2.46 16.04
N ALA A 25 4.69 2.01 14.78
CA ALA A 25 4.48 2.86 13.63
C ALA A 25 3.11 2.63 12.98
N THR A 26 2.61 3.68 12.31
CA THR A 26 1.42 3.59 11.45
C THR A 26 1.84 3.56 10.00
N ALA A 27 1.30 2.62 9.23
CA ALA A 27 1.46 2.56 7.78
C ALA A 27 0.21 3.08 7.07
N TRP A 28 0.41 3.93 6.08
CA TRP A 28 -0.65 4.48 5.22
C TRP A 28 -0.54 3.84 3.85
N GLY A 29 -1.53 3.02 3.49
CA GLY A 29 -1.50 2.22 2.29
C GLY A 29 -2.48 2.67 1.21
N ASP A 30 -2.07 2.47 -0.04
CA ASP A 30 -2.89 2.70 -1.23
C ASP A 30 -2.58 1.65 -2.29
N GLU A 31 -3.45 1.56 -3.29
CA GLU A 31 -3.38 0.55 -4.34
C GLU A 31 -3.39 1.15 -5.74
N SER A 32 -2.77 0.46 -6.68
CA SER A 32 -2.77 0.83 -8.08
C SER A 32 -2.82 -0.39 -8.99
N VAL A 33 -3.64 -0.32 -10.02
CA VAL A 33 -3.69 -1.32 -11.09
C VAL A 33 -3.05 -0.75 -12.33
N ARG A 34 -2.02 -1.44 -12.86
CA ARG A 34 -1.34 -1.08 -14.10
C ARG A 34 -1.64 -2.12 -15.17
N LYS A 35 -2.29 -1.69 -16.25
CA LYS A 35 -2.65 -2.56 -17.39
C LYS A 35 -1.86 -2.21 -18.65
N THR A 36 -1.36 -0.98 -18.73
CA THR A 36 -0.63 -0.44 -19.88
C THR A 36 0.69 0.19 -19.45
N GLY A 37 1.66 0.24 -20.33
CA GLY A 37 3.00 0.80 -20.06
C GLY A 37 3.86 -0.09 -19.14
N VAL A 38 3.49 -1.35 -19.00
CA VAL A 38 4.20 -2.38 -18.22
C VAL A 38 4.28 -3.67 -19.04
N PRO A 39 5.30 -4.53 -18.81
CA PRO A 39 5.44 -5.80 -19.53
C PRO A 39 4.25 -6.75 -19.34
N SER A 40 3.65 -6.74 -18.17
CA SER A 40 2.46 -7.52 -17.82
C SER A 40 1.54 -6.71 -16.91
N PRO A 41 0.22 -6.87 -17.03
CA PRO A 41 -0.71 -6.24 -16.10
C PRO A 41 -0.38 -6.62 -14.66
N MET A 42 -0.36 -5.63 -13.76
CA MET A 42 0.01 -5.84 -12.35
C MET A 42 -0.91 -5.08 -11.40
N TYR A 43 -1.01 -5.61 -10.20
CA TYR A 43 -1.62 -4.96 -9.04
C TYR A 43 -0.51 -4.58 -8.08
N LEU A 44 -0.51 -3.35 -7.65
CA LEU A 44 0.45 -2.80 -6.70
C LEU A 44 -0.29 -2.40 -5.43
N MET A 45 0.29 -2.71 -4.29
CA MET A 45 -0.13 -2.19 -3.00
C MET A 45 1.10 -1.58 -2.33
N GLY A 46 1.03 -0.28 -2.09
CA GLY A 46 2.09 0.48 -1.43
C GLY A 46 1.69 0.85 -0.02
N ALA A 47 2.66 0.96 0.87
CA ALA A 47 2.49 1.50 2.20
C ALA A 47 3.63 2.49 2.50
N CYS A 48 3.28 3.62 3.11
CA CYS A 48 4.21 4.59 3.66
C CYS A 48 4.20 4.41 5.18
N VAL A 49 5.35 4.04 5.74
CA VAL A 49 5.47 3.80 7.18
C VAL A 49 5.89 5.10 7.84
N CYS A 50 5.05 5.58 8.75
CA CYS A 50 5.27 6.80 9.51
C CYS A 50 5.28 6.45 11.01
N ASP A 51 6.31 6.92 11.68
CA ASP A 51 6.44 6.95 13.13
C ASP A 51 6.10 8.34 13.67
N ASP A 52 6.90 8.87 14.57
CA ASP A 52 6.78 10.21 15.12
C ASP A 52 6.85 11.34 14.06
N THR A 53 7.27 11.02 12.83
CA THR A 53 7.42 11.96 11.72
C THR A 53 6.13 12.22 10.94
N GLU A 54 5.03 11.53 11.23
CA GLU A 54 3.78 11.63 10.47
C GLU A 54 3.27 13.06 10.36
N THR A 55 3.25 13.80 11.48
CA THR A 55 2.77 15.19 11.50
C THR A 55 3.61 16.08 10.58
N GLU A 56 4.92 15.97 10.64
CA GLU A 56 5.83 16.74 9.79
C GLU A 56 5.66 16.36 8.31
N THR A 57 5.58 15.07 8.02
CA THR A 57 5.33 14.53 6.67
C THR A 57 4.05 15.12 6.08
N ARG A 58 2.96 15.11 6.84
CA ARG A 58 1.66 15.70 6.42
C ARG A 58 1.78 17.20 6.18
N GLN A 59 2.47 17.93 7.04
CA GLN A 59 2.69 19.38 6.87
C GLN A 59 3.50 19.68 5.60
N ARG A 60 4.59 18.97 5.36
CA ARG A 60 5.43 19.13 4.17
C ARG A 60 4.65 18.86 2.88
N LEU A 61 3.86 17.77 2.85
CA LEU A 61 3.01 17.46 1.71
C LEU A 61 1.89 18.48 1.51
N ALA A 62 1.33 19.02 2.59
CA ALA A 62 0.29 20.05 2.51
C ALA A 62 0.80 21.34 1.84
N LEU A 63 2.09 21.70 2.02
CA LEU A 63 2.72 22.85 1.37
C LEU A 63 2.83 22.70 -0.16
N LEU A 64 2.85 21.47 -0.67
CA LEU A 64 2.91 21.20 -2.10
C LEU A 64 1.53 21.23 -2.77
N LYS A 65 0.47 21.29 -1.96
CA LYS A 65 -0.90 21.24 -2.46
C LYS A 65 -1.25 22.52 -3.23
N PRO A 66 -1.77 22.44 -4.47
CA PRO A 66 -2.24 23.60 -5.20
C PRO A 66 -3.33 24.35 -4.43
N LYS A 67 -3.35 25.69 -4.59
CA LYS A 67 -4.38 26.52 -3.97
C LYS A 67 -5.77 26.03 -4.37
N GLY A 68 -6.63 25.77 -3.39
CA GLY A 68 -7.98 25.27 -3.58
C GLY A 68 -8.11 23.75 -3.76
N ALA A 69 -7.01 23.01 -3.88
CA ALA A 69 -7.07 21.56 -3.90
C ALA A 69 -7.31 21.00 -2.51
N ARG A 70 -8.22 20.03 -2.38
CA ARG A 70 -8.49 19.35 -1.10
C ARG A 70 -7.37 18.39 -0.73
N LYS A 71 -6.89 17.60 -1.72
CA LYS A 71 -5.80 16.63 -1.55
C LYS A 71 -4.81 16.68 -2.73
N LEU A 72 -3.62 16.12 -2.52
CA LEU A 72 -2.69 15.82 -3.59
C LEU A 72 -3.16 14.53 -4.28
N HIS A 73 -3.71 14.65 -5.49
CA HIS A 73 -4.16 13.50 -6.25
C HIS A 73 -3.21 13.29 -7.43
N TRP A 74 -2.46 12.18 -7.43
CA TRP A 74 -1.40 11.91 -8.41
C TRP A 74 -1.84 12.09 -9.87
N ARG A 75 -3.05 11.64 -10.21
CA ARG A 75 -3.58 11.72 -11.58
C ARG A 75 -3.80 13.15 -12.03
N ASP A 76 -4.15 14.04 -11.12
CA ASP A 76 -4.51 15.44 -11.39
C ASP A 76 -3.30 16.37 -11.36
N MET A 77 -2.14 15.87 -10.90
CA MET A 77 -0.92 16.68 -10.83
C MET A 77 -0.28 16.85 -12.19
N ARG A 78 0.18 18.08 -12.46
CA ARG A 78 1.07 18.37 -13.60
C ARG A 78 2.43 17.66 -13.39
N PRO A 79 3.14 17.29 -14.48
CA PRO A 79 4.43 16.62 -14.37
C PRO A 79 5.45 17.31 -13.45
N SER A 80 5.52 18.66 -13.51
CA SER A 80 6.41 19.45 -12.66
C SER A 80 6.06 19.37 -11.17
N LEU A 81 4.78 19.24 -10.83
CA LEU A 81 4.36 19.03 -9.44
C LEU A 81 4.65 17.62 -8.97
N ARG A 82 4.45 16.61 -9.85
CA ARG A 82 4.81 15.21 -9.54
C ARG A 82 6.28 15.09 -9.18
N GLY A 83 7.19 15.72 -9.96
CA GLY A 83 8.61 15.76 -9.63
C GLY A 83 8.86 16.31 -8.24
N LYS A 84 8.29 17.49 -7.93
CA LYS A 84 8.44 18.09 -6.58
C LYS A 84 7.91 17.22 -5.45
N VAL A 85 6.79 16.52 -5.67
CA VAL A 85 6.24 15.59 -4.67
C VAL A 85 7.18 14.40 -4.48
N VAL A 86 7.70 13.81 -5.56
CA VAL A 86 8.67 12.72 -5.47
C VAL A 86 9.95 13.16 -4.76
N ASP A 87 10.50 14.33 -5.12
CA ASP A 87 11.70 14.87 -4.47
C ASP A 87 11.46 15.13 -2.98
N ALA A 88 10.29 15.68 -2.64
CA ALA A 88 9.93 15.92 -1.24
C ALA A 88 9.78 14.61 -0.45
N MET A 89 9.12 13.60 -1.03
CA MET A 89 8.96 12.28 -0.41
C MET A 89 10.33 11.60 -0.22
N ALA A 90 11.20 11.66 -1.22
CA ALA A 90 12.54 11.09 -1.14
C ALA A 90 13.45 11.76 -0.10
N ALA A 91 13.17 13.03 0.23
CA ALA A 91 13.90 13.78 1.26
C ALA A 91 13.31 13.64 2.67
N MET A 92 12.21 12.88 2.83
CA MET A 92 11.61 12.60 4.13
C MET A 92 12.18 11.32 4.72
N ASP A 93 12.22 11.29 6.04
CA ASP A 93 12.66 10.12 6.80
C ASP A 93 11.50 9.16 7.04
N ILE A 94 11.00 8.55 5.95
CA ILE A 94 9.88 7.62 5.92
C ILE A 94 10.20 6.42 5.07
N ASP A 95 9.74 5.26 5.47
CA ASP A 95 9.91 4.03 4.69
C ASP A 95 8.76 3.81 3.72
N HIS A 96 9.08 3.28 2.56
CA HIS A 96 8.11 2.92 1.53
C HIS A 96 8.19 1.43 1.24
N VAL A 97 7.07 0.74 1.37
CA VAL A 97 6.95 -0.68 1.08
C VAL A 97 6.00 -0.87 -0.09
N ILE A 98 6.43 -1.56 -1.13
CA ILE A 98 5.58 -1.85 -2.28
C ILE A 98 5.57 -3.35 -2.55
N VAL A 99 4.38 -3.93 -2.60
CA VAL A 99 4.15 -5.32 -2.99
C VAL A 99 3.41 -5.36 -4.31
N ALA A 100 3.92 -6.14 -5.26
CA ALA A 100 3.34 -6.32 -6.58
C ALA A 100 2.84 -7.75 -6.79
N ALA A 101 1.62 -7.90 -7.28
CA ALA A 101 1.10 -9.17 -7.79
C ALA A 101 1.09 -9.15 -9.32
N VAL A 102 1.90 -10.01 -9.93
CA VAL A 102 2.16 -10.10 -11.37
C VAL A 102 2.15 -11.56 -11.82
N PRO A 103 1.62 -11.89 -12.97
CA PRO A 103 0.73 -11.11 -13.81
C PRO A 103 -0.71 -11.10 -13.29
N MET A 104 -1.44 -10.05 -13.58
CA MET A 104 -2.91 -10.11 -13.49
C MET A 104 -3.48 -10.79 -14.73
N SER A 105 -4.51 -11.63 -14.55
CA SER A 105 -5.17 -12.36 -15.61
C SER A 105 -6.65 -12.57 -15.27
N GLN A 106 -7.41 -13.24 -16.15
CA GLN A 106 -8.77 -13.65 -15.83
C GLN A 106 -8.85 -14.57 -14.58
N TRP A 107 -7.78 -15.29 -14.26
CA TRP A 107 -7.67 -16.17 -13.09
C TRP A 107 -7.06 -15.45 -11.88
N ASN A 108 -6.26 -14.40 -12.10
CA ASN A 108 -5.67 -13.56 -11.08
C ASN A 108 -6.31 -12.17 -11.13
N THR A 109 -7.56 -12.09 -10.72
CA THR A 109 -8.36 -10.86 -10.72
C THR A 109 -7.80 -9.84 -9.72
N ALA A 110 -8.23 -8.58 -9.82
CA ALA A 110 -7.81 -7.53 -8.90
C ALA A 110 -8.06 -7.90 -7.42
N GLU A 111 -9.21 -8.52 -7.12
CA GLU A 111 -9.53 -8.96 -5.75
C GLU A 111 -8.59 -10.08 -5.27
N ARG A 112 -8.24 -11.03 -6.15
CA ARG A 112 -7.28 -12.07 -5.81
C ARG A 112 -5.87 -11.50 -5.64
N ALA A 113 -5.47 -10.61 -6.53
CA ALA A 113 -4.19 -9.93 -6.47
C ALA A 113 -4.06 -9.08 -5.19
N ARG A 114 -5.13 -8.35 -4.81
CA ARG A 114 -5.19 -7.61 -3.56
C ARG A 114 -4.95 -8.50 -2.35
N ARG A 115 -5.65 -9.63 -2.26
CA ARG A 115 -5.46 -10.60 -1.16
C ARG A 115 -4.03 -11.10 -1.07
N LYS A 116 -3.39 -11.41 -2.22
CA LYS A 116 -1.98 -11.80 -2.26
C LYS A 116 -1.05 -10.68 -1.79
N CYS A 117 -1.35 -9.43 -2.18
CA CYS A 117 -0.59 -8.29 -1.69
C CYS A 117 -0.76 -8.12 -0.17
N LEU A 118 -1.98 -8.20 0.37
CA LEU A 118 -2.22 -8.12 1.82
C LEU A 118 -1.53 -9.27 2.56
N GLU A 119 -1.60 -10.49 2.04
CA GLU A 119 -0.94 -11.67 2.62
C GLU A 119 0.58 -11.49 2.73
N ARG A 120 1.19 -10.74 1.81
CA ARG A 120 2.62 -10.45 1.85
C ARG A 120 2.95 -9.19 2.62
N LEU A 121 2.16 -8.14 2.47
CA LEU A 121 2.42 -6.82 3.06
C LEU A 121 2.27 -6.84 4.58
N LEU A 122 1.19 -7.45 5.11
CA LEU A 122 0.90 -7.39 6.55
C LEU A 122 2.00 -8.00 7.42
N PRO A 123 2.48 -9.24 7.18
CA PRO A 123 3.57 -9.77 7.99
C PRO A 123 4.85 -8.95 7.83
N LEU A 124 5.13 -8.44 6.63
CA LEU A 124 6.31 -7.61 6.38
C LEU A 124 6.27 -6.32 7.20
N LEU A 125 5.14 -5.61 7.20
CA LEU A 125 4.95 -4.39 8.00
C LEU A 125 5.10 -4.67 9.49
N GLU A 126 4.57 -5.79 9.95
CA GLU A 126 4.61 -6.17 11.36
C GLU A 126 6.02 -6.56 11.82
N THR A 127 6.73 -7.39 11.04
CA THR A 127 8.00 -7.98 11.48
C THR A 127 9.23 -7.13 11.16
N GLU A 128 9.24 -6.44 10.00
CA GLU A 128 10.41 -5.69 9.55
C GLU A 128 10.31 -4.19 9.87
N TYR A 129 9.08 -3.65 10.00
CA TYR A 129 8.85 -2.22 10.20
C TYR A 129 8.19 -1.89 11.54
N ASN A 130 7.91 -2.89 12.38
CA ASN A 130 7.26 -2.70 13.68
C ASN A 130 5.95 -1.88 13.59
N VAL A 131 5.17 -2.10 12.53
CA VAL A 131 3.90 -1.43 12.29
C VAL A 131 2.80 -2.13 13.09
N ASP A 132 2.07 -1.37 13.89
CA ASP A 132 0.90 -1.86 14.63
C ASP A 132 -0.43 -1.58 13.94
N THR A 133 -0.45 -0.60 13.04
CA THR A 133 -1.67 -0.19 12.34
C THR A 133 -1.40 0.10 10.86
N LEU A 134 -2.11 -0.60 9.98
CA LEU A 134 -2.19 -0.28 8.55
C LEU A 134 -3.51 0.40 8.26
N VAL A 135 -3.46 1.63 7.74
CA VAL A 135 -4.63 2.40 7.32
C VAL A 135 -4.79 2.31 5.82
N LEU A 136 -5.96 1.87 5.35
CA LEU A 136 -6.31 1.76 3.93
C LEU A 136 -7.54 2.60 3.62
N GLU A 137 -7.65 3.09 2.38
CA GLU A 137 -8.87 3.75 1.92
C GLU A 137 -10.03 2.75 1.82
N ARG A 138 -11.21 3.16 2.30
CA ARG A 138 -12.46 2.38 2.15
C ARG A 138 -12.79 2.17 0.69
N ARG A 139 -13.32 1.00 0.42
CA ARG A 139 -13.91 0.64 -0.88
C ARG A 139 -15.42 0.47 -0.74
N GLU A 140 -16.02 -0.32 -1.57
CA GLU A 140 -17.42 -0.71 -1.38
C GLU A 140 -17.58 -1.61 -0.14
N ILE A 141 -18.69 -1.50 0.57
CA ILE A 141 -18.97 -2.21 1.82
C ILE A 141 -18.75 -3.72 1.69
N SER A 142 -19.12 -4.30 0.55
CA SER A 142 -18.94 -5.73 0.29
C SER A 142 -17.46 -6.12 0.17
N GLN A 143 -16.65 -5.26 -0.43
CA GLN A 143 -15.21 -5.44 -0.60
C GLN A 143 -14.48 -5.28 0.74
N ASP A 144 -14.83 -4.26 1.51
CA ASP A 144 -14.30 -4.04 2.86
C ASP A 144 -14.57 -5.24 3.77
N ARG A 145 -15.80 -5.77 3.76
CA ARG A 145 -16.14 -6.98 4.50
C ARG A 145 -15.32 -8.20 4.07
N ASN A 146 -15.01 -8.32 2.78
CA ASN A 146 -14.18 -9.41 2.27
C ASN A 146 -12.73 -9.27 2.72
N ASP A 147 -12.20 -8.05 2.76
CA ASP A 147 -10.86 -7.79 3.27
C ASP A 147 -10.75 -8.13 4.76
N ILE A 148 -11.71 -7.65 5.57
CA ILE A 148 -11.74 -7.94 7.00
C ILE A 148 -11.78 -9.45 7.25
N ARG A 149 -12.67 -10.21 6.57
CA ARG A 149 -12.75 -11.67 6.70
C ARG A 149 -11.45 -12.35 6.29
N PHE A 150 -10.80 -11.85 5.24
CA PHE A 150 -9.53 -12.40 4.79
C PHE A 150 -8.43 -12.19 5.83
N ILE A 151 -8.32 -10.98 6.38
CA ILE A 151 -7.36 -10.63 7.42
C ILE A 151 -7.59 -11.44 8.70
N ASP A 152 -8.85 -11.60 9.12
CA ASP A 152 -9.21 -12.45 10.26
C ASP A 152 -8.82 -13.91 10.02
N GLY A 153 -8.95 -14.39 8.78
CA GLY A 153 -8.46 -15.70 8.37
C GLY A 153 -6.94 -15.83 8.47
N LEU A 154 -6.17 -14.77 8.17
CA LEU A 154 -4.72 -14.76 8.36
C LEU A 154 -4.35 -14.82 9.85
N ARG A 155 -5.03 -14.05 10.71
CA ARG A 155 -4.84 -14.08 12.17
C ARG A 155 -5.15 -15.45 12.76
N SER A 156 -6.29 -16.04 12.38
CA SER A 156 -6.71 -17.35 12.87
C SER A 156 -5.70 -18.46 12.52
N ARG A 157 -5.01 -18.33 11.40
CA ARG A 157 -3.93 -19.23 11.00
C ARG A 157 -2.56 -18.88 11.58
N ARG A 158 -2.49 -17.83 12.41
CA ARG A 158 -1.24 -17.28 12.97
C ARG A 158 -0.23 -16.87 11.90
N PHE A 159 -0.70 -16.44 10.76
CA PHE A 159 0.14 -15.96 9.67
C PHE A 159 0.55 -14.50 9.88
N ILE A 160 -0.26 -13.74 10.59
CA ILE A 160 0.01 -12.39 11.10
C ILE A 160 -0.30 -12.34 12.59
N GLY A 161 0.36 -11.43 13.30
CA GLY A 161 0.13 -11.14 14.72
C GLY A 161 -0.98 -10.09 14.93
N PRO A 162 -0.79 -9.16 15.89
CA PRO A 162 -1.82 -8.22 16.31
C PRO A 162 -1.98 -6.99 15.42
N ILE A 163 -1.25 -6.86 14.31
CA ILE A 163 -1.37 -5.70 13.41
C ILE A 163 -2.84 -5.39 13.10
N ARG A 164 -3.24 -4.14 13.35
CA ARG A 164 -4.58 -3.66 13.04
C ARG A 164 -4.68 -3.18 11.61
N VAL A 165 -5.83 -3.38 10.98
CA VAL A 165 -6.12 -2.78 9.68
C VAL A 165 -7.36 -1.91 9.83
N GLU A 166 -7.19 -0.62 9.58
CA GLU A 166 -8.23 0.40 9.65
C GLU A 166 -8.62 0.83 8.25
N LEU A 167 -9.93 0.95 8.03
CA LEU A 167 -10.48 1.41 6.76
C LEU A 167 -11.04 2.81 6.95
N CYS A 168 -10.41 3.82 6.35
CA CYS A 168 -10.83 5.22 6.47
C CYS A 168 -11.49 5.74 5.19
N ALA A 169 -12.40 6.69 5.33
CA ALA A 169 -12.98 7.36 4.17
C ALA A 169 -11.95 8.32 3.56
N GLY A 170 -11.66 8.18 2.28
CA GLY A 170 -10.56 8.87 1.59
C GLY A 170 -10.59 10.40 1.54
N GLU A 171 -11.62 11.06 2.08
CA GLU A 171 -11.75 12.52 2.08
C GLU A 171 -12.10 13.14 3.44
N THR A 172 -12.56 12.38 4.42
CA THR A 172 -13.13 12.93 5.66
C THR A 172 -12.22 12.83 6.87
N ASP A 173 -11.27 11.92 6.90
CA ASP A 173 -10.49 11.63 8.11
C ASP A 173 -9.09 12.28 8.13
N ALA A 174 -8.76 13.09 7.14
CA ALA A 174 -7.55 13.94 7.14
C ALA A 174 -7.85 15.30 7.82
N ARG A 175 -8.37 15.27 9.07
CA ARG A 175 -8.47 16.46 9.92
C ARG A 175 -7.33 16.52 10.91
#